data_64cc992f59ca619fb649d6af5cda6d65
#
_entry.id   64cc992f59ca619fb649d6af5cda6d65
#
_cell.length_a   1.000
_cell.length_b   1.000
_cell.length_c   1.000
_cell.angle_alpha   90.00
_cell.angle_beta   90.00
_cell.angle_gamma   90.00
#
_symmetry.space_group_name_H-M   'P 1'
#
loop_
_entity.id
_entity.type
_entity.pdbx_description
1 polymer ?
#
loop_
_entity_poly.entity_id
_entity_poly.type
_entity_poly.pdbx_seq_one_letter_code
_entity_poly.pdbx_strand_id
1 'polypeptide(L)'
;MGVGLPAAFHRNIPYFEGSGVTTYAEIDVQRKIEKEQYVGLCEDSKIGISLIFTLQNGVEYMREKQAGLTKDVQTSVTFSGLAQDGMILLPVNKNEQQILNEKRASDTRRELMNAARKGDQAAIETLTFDDMDLYSKVSKRLANEDVFSIVDTYFMPFGAECDMYSIMGEILAVRERINRMTGVRLYQMRLNVNELTFDICVPADSVMGEPEIGRRFKGTIWLQGYITF
;
A
#
# COMPACT_ATOMS: atom_id res chain seq x y z
N MET A 1 -51.06 5.03 -12.04
CA MET A 1 -50.20 5.87 -11.19
C MET A 1 -48.94 5.04 -10.92
N GLY A 2 -47.90 5.31 -11.71
CA GLY A 2 -46.61 4.62 -11.55
C GLY A 2 -45.80 5.34 -10.51
N VAL A 3 -45.46 4.65 -9.42
CA VAL A 3 -44.51 5.13 -8.42
C VAL A 3 -43.12 4.95 -9.01
N GLY A 4 -42.52 6.03 -9.49
CA GLY A 4 -41.13 6.06 -9.92
C GLY A 4 -40.23 5.78 -8.73
N LEU A 5 -39.40 4.74 -8.85
CA LEU A 5 -38.32 4.48 -7.94
C LEU A 5 -37.36 5.68 -7.94
N PRO A 6 -36.91 6.17 -6.76
CA PRO A 6 -35.94 7.25 -6.72
C PRO A 6 -34.66 6.80 -7.40
N ALA A 7 -34.15 7.62 -8.31
CA ALA A 7 -32.85 7.41 -8.93
C ALA A 7 -31.81 7.25 -7.83
N ALA A 8 -31.21 6.07 -7.76
CA ALA A 8 -30.08 5.82 -6.87
C ALA A 8 -28.97 6.80 -7.26
N PHE A 9 -28.65 7.75 -6.40
CA PHE A 9 -27.46 8.56 -6.51
C PHE A 9 -26.25 7.63 -6.38
N HIS A 10 -25.76 7.13 -7.52
CA HIS A 10 -24.44 6.53 -7.56
C HIS A 10 -23.45 7.63 -7.21
N ARG A 11 -22.97 7.66 -5.98
CA ARG A 11 -21.80 8.44 -5.63
C ARG A 11 -20.65 7.93 -6.51
N ASN A 12 -20.22 8.75 -7.46
CA ASN A 12 -19.03 8.46 -8.23
C ASN A 12 -17.83 8.51 -7.28
N ILE A 13 -17.36 7.34 -6.87
CA ILE A 13 -16.18 7.21 -6.05
C ILE A 13 -14.99 7.22 -7.02
N PRO A 14 -14.04 8.15 -6.88
CA PRO A 14 -12.85 8.12 -7.72
C PRO A 14 -12.08 6.84 -7.46
N TYR A 15 -11.64 6.18 -8.51
CA TYR A 15 -10.77 5.03 -8.42
C TYR A 15 -9.64 5.13 -9.43
N PHE A 16 -8.53 4.47 -9.11
CA PHE A 16 -7.38 4.33 -9.98
C PHE A 16 -7.05 2.85 -10.12
N GLU A 17 -7.11 2.34 -11.34
CA GLU A 17 -6.80 0.95 -11.63
C GLU A 17 -5.28 0.76 -11.65
N GLY A 18 -4.79 -0.02 -10.69
CA GLY A 18 -3.40 -0.45 -10.63
C GLY A 18 -3.09 -1.52 -11.66
N SER A 19 -1.83 -1.82 -11.84
CA SER A 19 -1.37 -2.83 -12.78
C SER A 19 -0.49 -3.89 -12.12
N GLY A 20 -0.64 -5.14 -12.58
CA GLY A 20 0.06 -6.30 -12.06
C GLY A 20 -0.56 -6.83 -10.76
N VAL A 21 0.08 -7.83 -10.17
CA VAL A 21 -0.32 -8.40 -8.89
C VAL A 21 0.60 -7.85 -7.80
N THR A 22 0.02 -7.25 -6.77
CA THR A 22 0.79 -6.75 -5.63
C THR A 22 1.10 -7.86 -4.64
N THR A 23 0.09 -8.64 -4.27
CA THR A 23 0.25 -9.73 -3.30
C THR A 23 -0.74 -10.86 -3.54
N TYR A 24 -0.36 -12.04 -3.06
CA TYR A 24 -1.23 -13.21 -2.93
C TYR A 24 -1.51 -13.39 -1.44
N ALA A 25 -2.73 -13.12 -1.01
CA ALA A 25 -3.11 -13.21 0.39
C ALA A 25 -4.55 -13.71 0.52
N GLU A 26 -4.85 -14.31 1.66
CA GLU A 26 -6.23 -14.54 2.05
C GLU A 26 -6.88 -13.19 2.36
N ILE A 27 -8.06 -12.94 1.79
CA ILE A 27 -8.72 -11.65 1.88
C ILE A 27 -10.07 -11.84 2.56
N ASP A 28 -10.27 -11.12 3.65
CA ASP A 28 -11.60 -10.95 4.23
C ASP A 28 -12.25 -9.69 3.66
N VAL A 29 -13.49 -9.80 3.18
CA VAL A 29 -14.23 -8.69 2.60
C VAL A 29 -15.46 -8.40 3.44
N GLN A 30 -15.55 -7.16 3.90
CA GLN A 30 -16.65 -6.65 4.71
C GLN A 30 -17.36 -5.49 4.01
N ARG A 31 -18.67 -5.37 4.21
CA ARG A 31 -19.44 -4.23 3.74
C ARG A 31 -19.45 -3.12 4.76
N LYS A 32 -18.96 -1.94 4.38
CA LYS A 32 -19.02 -0.72 5.21
C LYS A 32 -20.39 -0.05 4.97
N ILE A 33 -21.32 -0.25 5.88
CA ILE A 33 -22.75 0.17 5.72
C ILE A 33 -22.88 1.68 5.54
N GLU A 34 -22.11 2.46 6.29
CA GLU A 34 -22.20 3.93 6.26
C GLU A 34 -21.80 4.57 4.93
N LYS A 35 -20.88 3.93 4.19
CA LYS A 35 -20.33 4.44 2.93
C LYS A 35 -20.82 3.65 1.70
N GLU A 36 -21.65 2.62 1.89
CA GLU A 36 -22.08 1.67 0.84
C GLU A 36 -20.92 1.07 0.03
N GLN A 37 -19.78 0.91 0.68
CA GLN A 37 -18.54 0.42 0.09
C GLN A 37 -18.18 -0.95 0.63
N TYR A 38 -17.41 -1.70 -0.15
CA TYR A 38 -16.76 -2.91 0.31
C TYR A 38 -15.32 -2.61 0.67
N VAL A 39 -14.88 -3.17 1.79
CA VAL A 39 -13.53 -3.04 2.29
C VAL A 39 -12.90 -4.42 2.35
N GLY A 40 -11.72 -4.55 1.79
CA GLY A 40 -10.89 -5.73 1.90
C GLY A 40 -9.91 -5.59 3.06
N LEU A 41 -9.64 -6.71 3.72
CA LEU A 41 -8.62 -6.85 4.74
C LEU A 41 -7.70 -7.98 4.34
N CYS A 42 -6.41 -7.73 4.25
CA CYS A 42 -5.42 -8.76 4.02
C CYS A 42 -4.22 -8.60 4.94
N GLU A 43 -3.58 -9.69 5.26
CA GLU A 43 -2.32 -9.70 6.00
C GLU A 43 -1.17 -9.95 5.02
N ASP A 44 -0.25 -9.00 4.95
CA ASP A 44 0.98 -9.17 4.19
C ASP A 44 2.19 -9.19 5.13
N SER A 45 2.99 -10.25 5.03
CA SER A 45 4.15 -10.45 5.89
C SER A 45 5.27 -9.43 5.64
N LYS A 46 5.28 -8.78 4.49
CA LYS A 46 6.29 -7.77 4.14
C LYS A 46 6.08 -6.46 4.90
N ILE A 47 4.81 -6.07 5.08
CA ILE A 47 4.46 -4.86 5.81
C ILE A 47 4.38 -5.11 7.33
N GLY A 48 4.01 -6.33 7.75
CA GLY A 48 3.88 -6.69 9.16
C GLY A 48 2.61 -6.19 9.85
N ILE A 49 1.69 -5.56 9.12
CA ILE A 49 0.38 -5.12 9.59
C ILE A 49 -0.72 -5.62 8.66
N SER A 50 -1.95 -5.67 9.17
CA SER A 50 -3.11 -5.94 8.33
C SER A 50 -3.42 -4.71 7.49
N LEU A 51 -3.50 -4.89 6.18
CA LEU A 51 -3.86 -3.84 5.24
C LEU A 51 -5.37 -3.80 5.06
N ILE A 52 -5.95 -2.63 5.25
CA ILE A 52 -7.36 -2.34 5.00
C ILE A 52 -7.42 -1.44 3.77
N PHE A 53 -8.24 -1.80 2.80
CA PHE A 53 -8.34 -1.08 1.54
C PHE A 53 -9.77 -1.03 1.01
N THR A 54 -10.12 0.03 0.31
CA THR A 54 -11.40 0.10 -0.41
C THR A 54 -11.37 -0.83 -1.61
N LEU A 55 -12.36 -1.72 -1.71
CA LEU A 55 -12.44 -2.71 -2.78
C LEU A 55 -13.11 -2.12 -4.03
N GLN A 56 -12.41 -2.14 -5.16
CA GLN A 56 -12.89 -1.61 -6.43
C GLN A 56 -13.96 -2.49 -7.07
N ASN A 57 -13.80 -3.82 -6.98
CA ASN A 57 -14.72 -4.80 -7.57
C ASN A 57 -15.57 -5.55 -6.53
N GLY A 58 -15.98 -4.88 -5.46
CA GLY A 58 -16.69 -5.52 -4.34
C GLY A 58 -18.00 -6.21 -4.72
N VAL A 59 -18.77 -5.64 -5.64
CA VAL A 59 -20.02 -6.24 -6.12
C VAL A 59 -19.75 -7.53 -6.91
N GLU A 60 -18.74 -7.53 -7.76
CA GLU A 60 -18.31 -8.69 -8.52
C GLU A 60 -17.84 -9.81 -7.58
N TYR A 61 -16.93 -9.48 -6.66
CA TYR A 61 -16.43 -10.42 -5.66
C TYR A 61 -17.58 -11.07 -4.85
N MET A 62 -18.56 -10.27 -4.41
CA MET A 62 -19.68 -10.81 -3.63
C MET A 62 -20.58 -11.74 -4.45
N ARG A 63 -20.77 -11.49 -5.74
CA ARG A 63 -21.51 -12.38 -6.63
C ARG A 63 -20.79 -13.73 -6.80
N GLU A 64 -19.49 -13.70 -7.06
CA GLU A 64 -18.66 -14.90 -7.22
C GLU A 64 -18.59 -15.72 -5.91
N LYS A 65 -18.48 -15.03 -4.77
CA LYS A 65 -18.52 -15.66 -3.45
C LYS A 65 -19.86 -16.37 -3.19
N GLN A 66 -20.97 -15.73 -3.54
CA GLN A 66 -22.31 -16.33 -3.42
C GLN A 66 -22.51 -17.51 -4.37
N ALA A 67 -21.91 -17.46 -5.55
CA ALA A 67 -21.92 -18.58 -6.52
C ALA A 67 -20.98 -19.73 -6.11
N GLY A 68 -20.18 -19.58 -5.04
CA GLY A 68 -19.24 -20.59 -4.57
C GLY A 68 -17.97 -20.70 -5.39
N LEU A 69 -17.73 -19.77 -6.31
CA LEU A 69 -16.60 -19.78 -7.25
C LEU A 69 -15.28 -19.31 -6.62
N THR A 70 -15.33 -18.73 -5.41
CA THR A 70 -14.14 -18.28 -4.68
C THR A 70 -13.57 -19.34 -3.71
N LYS A 71 -14.19 -20.51 -3.61
CA LYS A 71 -13.70 -21.60 -2.78
C LYS A 71 -12.54 -22.29 -3.48
N ASP A 72 -11.46 -22.51 -2.74
CA ASP A 72 -10.26 -23.21 -3.20
C ASP A 72 -9.47 -22.50 -4.34
N VAL A 73 -9.76 -21.23 -4.61
CA VAL A 73 -9.03 -20.42 -5.58
C VAL A 73 -8.05 -19.51 -4.84
N GLN A 74 -6.79 -19.49 -5.28
CA GLN A 74 -5.80 -18.57 -4.77
C GLN A 74 -6.15 -17.16 -5.24
N THR A 75 -6.60 -16.31 -4.31
CA THR A 75 -6.92 -14.92 -4.60
C THR A 75 -5.65 -14.07 -4.66
N SER A 76 -5.65 -13.09 -5.55
CA SER A 76 -4.60 -12.09 -5.64
C SER A 76 -5.19 -10.69 -5.56
N VAL A 77 -4.39 -9.75 -5.05
CA VAL A 77 -4.76 -8.33 -4.96
C VAL A 77 -3.82 -7.48 -5.79
N THR A 78 -4.40 -6.60 -6.57
CA THR A 78 -3.71 -5.47 -7.18
C THR A 78 -4.03 -4.23 -6.37
N PHE A 79 -3.05 -3.68 -5.63
CA PHE A 79 -3.23 -2.43 -4.92
C PHE A 79 -3.00 -1.23 -5.83
N SER A 80 -3.70 -0.15 -5.51
CA SER A 80 -3.49 1.17 -6.07
C SER A 80 -3.71 2.25 -5.01
N GLY A 81 -3.04 3.38 -5.16
CA GLY A 81 -3.16 4.52 -4.25
C GLY A 81 -3.61 5.78 -4.95
N LEU A 82 -4.58 6.48 -4.38
CA LEU A 82 -4.91 7.84 -4.76
C LEU A 82 -4.32 8.82 -3.74
N ALA A 83 -3.47 9.74 -4.21
CA ALA A 83 -2.91 10.81 -3.40
C ALA A 83 -3.47 12.18 -3.83
N GLN A 84 -3.63 13.10 -2.89
CA GLN A 84 -4.01 14.48 -3.17
C GLN A 84 -2.78 15.35 -3.44
N ASP A 85 -1.70 15.06 -2.75
CA ASP A 85 -0.41 15.74 -2.84
C ASP A 85 0.75 14.77 -2.56
N GLY A 86 1.97 15.27 -2.69
CA GLY A 86 3.16 14.51 -2.36
C GLY A 86 4.45 15.30 -2.51
N MET A 87 5.52 14.69 -2.04
CA MET A 87 6.86 15.24 -2.11
C MET A 87 7.82 14.21 -2.73
N ILE A 88 8.68 14.68 -3.61
CA ILE A 88 9.76 13.87 -4.18
C ILE A 88 11.05 14.10 -3.40
N LEU A 89 11.63 13.02 -2.92
CA LEU A 89 12.87 13.01 -2.16
C LEU A 89 13.98 12.36 -2.98
N LEU A 90 15.22 12.78 -2.73
CA LEU A 90 16.38 12.15 -3.32
C LEU A 90 16.54 10.70 -2.83
N PRO A 91 17.14 9.82 -3.63
CA PRO A 91 17.43 8.46 -3.20
C PRO A 91 18.41 8.46 -2.00
N VAL A 92 18.31 7.42 -1.17
CA VAL A 92 19.35 7.17 -0.17
C VAL A 92 20.54 6.53 -0.90
N ASN A 93 21.73 7.12 -0.73
CA ASN A 93 22.94 6.52 -1.28
C ASN A 93 23.29 5.24 -0.53
N LYS A 94 23.17 4.11 -1.20
CA LYS A 94 23.54 2.79 -0.69
C LYS A 94 24.56 2.15 -1.61
N ASN A 95 25.57 1.54 -1.01
CA ASN A 95 26.48 0.69 -1.78
C ASN A 95 25.88 -0.71 -1.98
N GLU A 96 26.39 -1.48 -2.95
CA GLU A 96 25.89 -2.82 -3.27
C GLU A 96 25.86 -3.76 -2.06
N GLN A 97 26.87 -3.66 -1.17
CA GLN A 97 26.94 -4.48 0.03
C GLN A 97 25.83 -4.14 1.03
N GLN A 98 25.45 -2.86 1.15
CA GLN A 98 24.34 -2.43 1.99
C GLN A 98 23.02 -2.97 1.45
N ILE A 99 22.78 -2.88 0.13
CA ILE A 99 21.58 -3.42 -0.51
C ILE A 99 21.45 -4.93 -0.28
N LEU A 100 22.54 -5.68 -0.45
CA LEU A 100 22.54 -7.12 -0.20
C LEU A 100 22.27 -7.48 1.27
N ASN A 101 22.84 -6.72 2.20
CA ASN A 101 22.64 -6.95 3.63
C ASN A 101 21.21 -6.62 4.05
N GLU A 102 20.63 -5.55 3.54
CA GLU A 102 19.21 -5.19 3.79
C GLU A 102 18.27 -6.26 3.27
N LYS A 103 18.50 -6.76 2.05
CA LYS A 103 17.68 -7.83 1.49
C LYS A 103 17.73 -9.10 2.35
N ARG A 104 18.91 -9.51 2.78
CA ARG A 104 19.07 -10.67 3.68
C ARG A 104 18.36 -10.45 5.02
N ALA A 105 18.51 -9.25 5.60
CA ALA A 105 17.84 -8.91 6.86
C ALA A 105 16.32 -8.94 6.71
N SER A 106 15.79 -8.42 5.59
CA SER A 106 14.36 -8.46 5.27
C SER A 106 13.85 -9.89 5.11
N ASP A 107 14.57 -10.75 4.39
CA ASP A 107 14.20 -12.16 4.21
C ASP A 107 14.18 -12.90 5.56
N THR A 108 15.22 -12.73 6.39
CA THR A 108 15.28 -13.33 7.73
C THR A 108 14.14 -12.83 8.63
N ARG A 109 13.88 -11.52 8.63
CA ARG A 109 12.77 -10.94 9.39
C ARG A 109 11.42 -11.52 8.98
N ARG A 110 11.19 -11.70 7.68
CA ARG A 110 9.96 -12.30 7.15
C ARG A 110 9.77 -13.74 7.61
N GLU A 111 10.85 -14.53 7.61
CA GLU A 111 10.82 -15.91 8.15
C GLU A 111 10.48 -15.93 9.63
N LEU A 112 11.11 -15.07 10.44
CA LEU A 112 10.83 -14.94 11.87
C LEU A 112 9.38 -14.48 12.12
N MET A 113 8.85 -13.53 11.37
CA MET A 113 7.46 -13.10 11.48
C MET A 113 6.49 -14.22 11.17
N ASN A 114 6.76 -15.03 10.14
CA ASN A 114 5.91 -16.17 9.80
C ASN A 114 5.97 -17.27 10.90
N ALA A 115 7.12 -17.49 11.52
CA ALA A 115 7.26 -18.41 12.65
C ALA A 115 6.54 -17.88 13.89
N ALA A 116 6.69 -16.60 14.22
CA ALA A 116 6.03 -15.94 15.35
C ALA A 116 4.50 -16.01 15.23
N ARG A 117 3.93 -15.81 14.03
CA ARG A 117 2.50 -15.98 13.76
C ARG A 117 1.99 -17.40 14.02
N LYS A 118 2.85 -18.40 13.88
CA LYS A 118 2.57 -19.81 14.22
C LYS A 118 2.75 -20.13 15.70
N GLY A 119 3.12 -19.13 16.52
CA GLY A 119 3.30 -19.27 17.96
C GLY A 119 4.70 -19.68 18.40
N ASP A 120 5.71 -19.57 17.53
CA ASP A 120 7.11 -19.84 17.87
C ASP A 120 7.65 -18.77 18.82
N GLN A 121 7.84 -19.15 20.09
CA GLN A 121 8.29 -18.26 21.16
C GLN A 121 9.70 -17.72 20.91
N ALA A 122 10.60 -18.52 20.37
CA ALA A 122 11.97 -18.09 20.08
C ALA A 122 12.00 -17.04 18.96
N ALA A 123 11.13 -17.18 17.95
CA ALA A 123 10.98 -16.19 16.90
C ALA A 123 10.42 -14.86 17.44
N ILE A 124 9.44 -14.91 18.36
CA ILE A 124 8.88 -13.71 19.01
C ILE A 124 9.95 -12.97 19.81
N GLU A 125 10.74 -13.70 20.61
CA GLU A 125 11.83 -13.13 21.41
C GLU A 125 12.90 -12.50 20.51
N THR A 126 13.31 -13.19 19.46
CA THR A 126 14.31 -12.67 18.49
C THR A 126 13.84 -11.39 17.84
N LEU A 127 12.59 -11.34 17.33
CA LEU A 127 12.00 -10.12 16.76
C LEU A 127 11.98 -8.98 17.77
N THR A 128 11.65 -9.25 19.03
CA THR A 128 11.60 -8.23 20.07
C THR A 128 12.98 -7.63 20.34
N PHE A 129 14.01 -8.46 20.41
CA PHE A 129 15.40 -7.99 20.58
C PHE A 129 15.88 -7.19 19.38
N ASP A 130 15.62 -7.67 18.16
CA ASP A 130 16.00 -7.00 16.91
C ASP A 130 15.33 -5.61 16.80
N ASP A 131 14.05 -5.51 17.17
CA ASP A 131 13.31 -4.24 17.16
C ASP A 131 13.87 -3.25 18.20
N MET A 132 14.23 -3.70 19.39
CA MET A 132 14.86 -2.86 20.42
C MET A 132 16.23 -2.35 19.97
N ASP A 133 17.03 -3.19 19.35
CA ASP A 133 18.36 -2.84 18.84
C ASP A 133 18.26 -1.87 17.66
N LEU A 134 17.33 -2.12 16.72
CA LEU A 134 17.02 -1.25 15.61
C LEU A 134 16.56 0.15 16.11
N TYR A 135 15.63 0.18 17.07
CA TYR A 135 15.15 1.42 17.67
C TYR A 135 16.29 2.23 18.29
N SER A 136 17.19 1.56 19.04
CA SER A 136 18.34 2.19 19.65
C SER A 136 19.31 2.78 18.61
N LYS A 137 19.60 2.04 17.53
CA LYS A 137 20.46 2.49 16.42
C LYS A 137 19.85 3.67 15.67
N VAL A 138 18.57 3.60 15.34
CA VAL A 138 17.85 4.68 14.64
C VAL A 138 17.78 5.93 15.51
N SER A 139 17.46 5.81 16.80
CA SER A 139 17.39 6.94 17.73
C SER A 139 18.72 7.67 17.86
N LYS A 140 19.84 6.95 17.88
CA LYS A 140 21.17 7.57 17.90
C LYS A 140 21.50 8.34 16.63
N ARG A 141 21.08 7.81 15.47
CA ARG A 141 21.31 8.47 14.18
C ARG A 141 20.43 9.72 14.02
N LEU A 142 19.15 9.65 14.44
CA LEU A 142 18.21 10.77 14.39
C LEU A 142 18.67 11.99 15.18
N ALA A 143 19.56 11.82 16.16
CA ALA A 143 20.15 12.97 16.88
C ALA A 143 21.09 13.82 16.01
N ASN A 144 21.62 13.27 14.91
CA ASN A 144 22.65 13.90 14.09
C ASN A 144 22.35 13.92 12.58
N GLU A 145 21.36 13.15 12.13
CA GLU A 145 21.03 12.99 10.72
C GLU A 145 19.53 13.27 10.48
N ASP A 146 19.19 13.71 9.27
CA ASP A 146 17.78 13.86 8.85
C ASP A 146 17.11 12.49 8.76
N VAL A 147 15.88 12.39 9.26
CA VAL A 147 15.08 11.16 9.22
C VAL A 147 14.97 10.59 7.81
N PHE A 148 14.86 11.43 6.80
CA PHE A 148 14.75 11.01 5.40
C PHE A 148 16.06 10.51 4.79
N SER A 149 17.19 10.71 5.44
CA SER A 149 18.46 10.10 5.08
C SER A 149 18.65 8.72 5.70
N ILE A 150 17.88 8.39 6.74
CA ILE A 150 17.96 7.16 7.51
C ILE A 150 16.90 6.15 7.06
N VAL A 151 15.65 6.62 6.93
CA VAL A 151 14.50 5.80 6.54
C VAL A 151 14.34 5.85 5.03
N ASP A 152 14.41 4.70 4.40
CA ASP A 152 14.32 4.58 2.95
C ASP A 152 12.87 4.47 2.47
N THR A 153 12.12 3.57 3.09
CA THR A 153 10.70 3.33 2.77
C THR A 153 9.90 3.15 4.05
N TYR A 154 8.62 3.50 4.02
CA TYR A 154 7.68 3.16 5.09
C TYR A 154 6.24 3.08 4.57
N PHE A 155 5.43 2.31 5.29
CA PHE A 155 4.01 2.15 5.06
C PHE A 155 3.31 2.17 6.42
N MET A 156 2.58 3.24 6.74
CA MET A 156 1.97 3.44 8.06
C MET A 156 0.52 3.89 7.94
N PRO A 157 -0.40 3.39 8.79
CA PRO A 157 -1.75 3.92 8.89
C PRO A 157 -1.74 5.43 9.14
N PHE A 158 -2.69 6.15 8.54
CA PHE A 158 -2.78 7.60 8.65
C PHE A 158 -4.18 8.06 9.05
N GLY A 159 -4.26 8.86 10.10
CA GLY A 159 -5.51 9.45 10.56
C GLY A 159 -6.50 8.44 11.16
N ALA A 160 -7.78 8.79 11.13
CA ALA A 160 -8.87 7.97 11.67
C ALA A 160 -9.52 7.04 10.62
N GLU A 161 -9.24 7.27 9.33
CA GLU A 161 -9.75 6.43 8.24
C GLU A 161 -8.88 5.19 8.09
N CYS A 162 -9.51 4.02 8.11
CA CYS A 162 -8.79 2.75 8.15
C CYS A 162 -8.08 2.38 6.84
N ASP A 163 -8.43 3.01 5.72
CA ASP A 163 -7.89 2.80 4.37
C ASP A 163 -6.97 3.94 3.89
N MET A 164 -6.61 4.85 4.80
CA MET A 164 -5.63 5.91 4.55
C MET A 164 -4.26 5.54 5.11
N TYR A 165 -3.22 5.78 4.32
CA TYR A 165 -1.85 5.45 4.70
C TYR A 165 -0.88 6.57 4.33
N SER A 166 0.05 6.85 5.23
CA SER A 166 1.25 7.62 4.93
C SER A 166 2.33 6.68 4.41
N ILE A 167 2.85 6.96 3.24
CA ILE A 167 3.84 6.12 2.58
C ILE A 167 5.08 6.90 2.18
N MET A 168 6.20 6.21 2.11
CA MET A 168 7.39 6.63 1.40
C MET A 168 7.96 5.42 0.65
N GLY A 169 8.22 5.56 -0.64
CA GLY A 169 8.72 4.47 -1.46
C GLY A 169 9.52 4.93 -2.68
N GLU A 170 10.35 4.03 -3.18
CA GLU A 170 11.14 4.25 -4.38
C GLU A 170 10.25 4.26 -5.62
N ILE A 171 10.50 5.20 -6.52
CA ILE A 171 9.82 5.31 -7.82
C ILE A 171 10.49 4.37 -8.81
N LEU A 172 9.79 3.31 -9.20
CA LEU A 172 10.24 2.34 -10.20
C LEU A 172 9.86 2.73 -11.63
N ALA A 173 8.76 3.47 -11.78
CA ALA A 173 8.31 4.01 -13.05
C ALA A 173 7.46 5.26 -12.81
N VAL A 174 7.49 6.18 -13.76
CA VAL A 174 6.65 7.39 -13.77
C VAL A 174 6.12 7.63 -15.17
N ARG A 175 4.84 8.05 -15.24
CA ARG A 175 4.17 8.47 -16.48
C ARG A 175 3.30 9.67 -16.19
N GLU A 176 3.37 10.66 -17.06
CA GLU A 176 2.42 11.76 -17.04
C GLU A 176 1.17 11.41 -17.87
N ARG A 177 -0.01 11.75 -17.34
CA ARG A 177 -1.30 11.53 -17.97
C ARG A 177 -2.19 12.76 -17.77
N ILE A 178 -3.17 12.91 -18.64
CA ILE A 178 -4.22 13.93 -18.50
C ILE A 178 -5.53 13.21 -18.22
N ASN A 179 -6.19 13.56 -17.14
CA ASN A 179 -7.53 13.07 -16.84
C ASN A 179 -8.49 13.60 -17.89
N ARG A 180 -9.09 12.72 -18.67
CA ARG A 180 -9.95 13.09 -19.81
C ARG A 180 -11.23 13.84 -19.40
N MET A 181 -11.70 13.63 -18.17
CA MET A 181 -12.93 14.26 -17.68
C MET A 181 -12.67 15.65 -17.12
N THR A 182 -11.55 15.84 -16.42
CA THR A 182 -11.26 17.09 -15.71
C THR A 182 -10.17 17.93 -16.37
N GLY A 183 -9.39 17.38 -17.31
CA GLY A 183 -8.23 18.04 -17.91
C GLY A 183 -7.02 18.15 -16.98
N VAL A 184 -7.09 17.64 -15.76
CA VAL A 184 -6.00 17.71 -14.78
C VAL A 184 -4.85 16.81 -15.20
N ARG A 185 -3.62 17.33 -15.14
CA ARG A 185 -2.40 16.56 -15.32
C ARG A 185 -2.16 15.69 -14.08
N LEU A 186 -1.80 14.45 -14.31
CA LEU A 186 -1.59 13.43 -13.27
C LEU A 186 -0.24 12.76 -13.46
N TYR A 187 0.46 12.53 -12.37
CA TYR A 187 1.53 11.53 -12.34
C TYR A 187 0.96 10.18 -11.92
N GLN A 188 1.21 9.16 -12.73
CA GLN A 188 1.05 7.76 -12.38
C GLN A 188 2.44 7.21 -12.09
N MET A 189 2.67 6.77 -10.88
CA MET A 189 3.96 6.26 -10.44
C MET A 189 3.82 4.84 -9.92
N ARG A 190 4.74 3.97 -10.32
CA ARG A 190 4.91 2.66 -9.69
C ARG A 190 5.91 2.80 -8.58
N LEU A 191 5.52 2.41 -7.38
CA LEU A 191 6.34 2.50 -6.19
C LEU A 191 6.72 1.14 -5.66
N ASN A 192 7.90 1.05 -5.07
CA ASN A 192 8.29 -0.01 -4.16
C ASN A 192 8.28 0.55 -2.73
N VAL A 193 7.37 0.05 -1.90
CA VAL A 193 7.20 0.48 -0.51
C VAL A 193 7.28 -0.75 0.38
N ASN A 194 8.33 -0.92 1.16
CA ASN A 194 8.55 -2.11 2.00
C ASN A 194 8.34 -3.42 1.21
N GLU A 195 8.94 -3.52 0.02
CA GLU A 195 8.83 -4.66 -0.90
C GLU A 195 7.42 -4.89 -1.50
N LEU A 196 6.43 -4.06 -1.19
CA LEU A 196 5.19 -4.03 -1.95
C LEU A 196 5.33 -3.13 -3.16
N THR A 197 5.04 -3.67 -4.33
CA THR A 197 5.02 -2.91 -5.58
C THR A 197 3.59 -2.63 -5.99
N PHE A 198 3.22 -1.36 -6.08
CA PHE A 198 1.90 -0.93 -6.52
C PHE A 198 1.94 0.44 -7.20
N ASP A 199 0.87 0.77 -7.88
CA ASP A 199 0.76 2.02 -8.62
C ASP A 199 0.01 3.09 -7.80
N ILE A 200 0.46 4.34 -7.89
CA ILE A 200 -0.24 5.50 -7.32
C ILE A 200 -0.58 6.52 -8.40
N CYS A 201 -1.60 7.33 -8.12
CA CYS A 201 -1.97 8.46 -8.95
C CYS A 201 -2.10 9.72 -8.10
N VAL A 202 -1.49 10.83 -8.56
CA VAL A 202 -1.48 12.12 -7.86
C VAL A 202 -1.56 13.27 -8.87
N PRO A 203 -2.26 14.40 -8.58
CA PRO A 203 -2.24 15.58 -9.45
C PRO A 203 -0.81 16.13 -9.57
N ALA A 204 -0.37 16.37 -10.81
CA ALA A 204 1.02 16.79 -11.08
C ALA A 204 1.35 18.13 -10.41
N ASP A 205 0.41 19.05 -10.39
CA ASP A 205 0.59 20.38 -9.81
C ASP A 205 0.60 20.38 -8.26
N SER A 206 0.24 19.24 -7.62
CA SER A 206 0.27 19.05 -6.17
C SER A 206 1.50 18.29 -5.69
N VAL A 207 2.44 17.96 -6.58
CA VAL A 207 3.68 17.26 -6.23
C VAL A 207 4.82 18.27 -6.09
N MET A 208 5.45 18.28 -4.92
CA MET A 208 6.65 19.06 -4.69
C MET A 208 7.87 18.29 -5.18
N GLY A 209 8.60 18.85 -6.12
CA GLY A 209 9.77 18.23 -6.77
C GLY A 209 9.40 17.46 -8.02
N GLU A 210 10.41 16.98 -8.72
CA GLU A 210 10.27 16.30 -10.01
C GLU A 210 10.36 14.78 -9.82
N PRO A 211 9.34 14.01 -10.21
CA PRO A 211 9.38 12.55 -10.08
C PRO A 211 10.28 11.93 -11.14
N GLU A 212 11.27 11.18 -10.70
CA GLU A 212 12.19 10.42 -11.55
C GLU A 212 12.38 9.01 -10.97
N ILE A 213 12.72 8.07 -11.84
CA ILE A 213 13.03 6.69 -11.42
C ILE A 213 14.22 6.71 -10.45
N GLY A 214 14.12 5.94 -9.37
CA GLY A 214 15.12 5.88 -8.30
C GLY A 214 14.98 6.97 -7.24
N ARG A 215 14.25 8.07 -7.48
CA ARG A 215 13.84 8.99 -6.42
C ARG A 215 12.75 8.35 -5.56
N ARG A 216 12.41 8.99 -4.45
CA ARG A 216 11.38 8.50 -3.52
C ARG A 216 10.18 9.43 -3.52
N PHE A 217 8.99 8.85 -3.58
CA PHE A 217 7.74 9.56 -3.33
C PHE A 217 7.38 9.45 -1.86
N LYS A 218 6.98 10.56 -1.24
CA LYS A 218 6.39 10.60 0.10
C LYS A 218 5.04 11.30 0.02
N GLY A 219 4.00 10.70 0.59
CA GLY A 219 2.65 11.27 0.59
C GLY A 219 1.67 10.44 1.38
N THR A 220 0.43 10.94 1.45
CA THR A 220 -0.69 10.21 2.01
C THR A 220 -1.55 9.68 0.87
N ILE A 221 -1.88 8.39 0.92
CA ILE A 221 -2.69 7.72 -0.08
C ILE A 221 -3.98 7.16 0.52
N TRP A 222 -5.03 7.18 -0.27
CA TRP A 222 -6.19 6.33 -0.08
C TRP A 222 -5.94 5.00 -0.80
N LEU A 223 -5.80 3.93 -0.01
CA LEU A 223 -5.49 2.60 -0.54
C LEU A 223 -6.74 1.94 -1.10
N GLN A 224 -6.64 1.52 -2.33
CA GLN A 224 -7.67 0.79 -3.06
C GLN A 224 -7.11 -0.56 -3.51
N GLY A 225 -7.98 -1.53 -3.78
CA GLY A 225 -7.57 -2.82 -4.27
C GLY A 225 -8.58 -3.45 -5.22
N TYR A 226 -8.08 -4.21 -6.17
CA TYR A 226 -8.84 -5.06 -7.06
C TYR A 226 -8.49 -6.52 -6.77
N ILE A 227 -9.49 -7.35 -6.49
CA ILE A 227 -9.30 -8.79 -6.22
C ILE A 227 -9.49 -9.55 -7.52
N THR A 228 -8.51 -10.40 -7.84
CA THR A 228 -8.60 -11.40 -8.92
C THR A 228 -8.68 -12.79 -8.28
N PHE A 229 -9.65 -13.58 -8.73
CA PHE A 229 -10.00 -14.93 -8.24
C PHE A 229 -10.15 -15.90 -9.38
#